data_4162b0e323a3a614858c458607061809
#
_entry.id   4162b0e323a3a614858c458607061809
#
_cell.length_a   1.000
_cell.length_b   1.000
_cell.length_c   1.000
_cell.angle_alpha   90.00
_cell.angle_beta   90.00
_cell.angle_gamma   90.00
#
_symmetry.space_group_name_H-M   'P 1'
#
loop_
_entity.id
_entity.type
_entity.pdbx_description
1 polymer ?
#
loop_
_entity_poly.entity_id
_entity_poly.type
_entity_poly.pdbx_seq_one_letter_code
_entity_poly.pdbx_strand_id
1 'polypeptide(L)'
;MIVAIGFLHQNNIIYRDLKPENVLLDSEGHIRITDFGLSKKGVKQSDKTFSFCGTPEYLAPEIIRGTGHSWGADWWSLGALLYEMLCGRPPHYSKDRQQMLKDIVEKPIPMK
;
A
#
# COMPACT_ATOMS: atom_id res chain seq x y z
N MET A 1 5.80 -6.54 -9.61
CA MET A 1 5.68 -5.60 -8.46
C MET A 1 6.43 -6.06 -7.22
N ILE A 2 6.41 -7.33 -6.89
CA ILE A 2 7.16 -7.87 -5.75
C ILE A 2 8.64 -7.52 -5.85
N VAL A 3 9.22 -7.70 -7.04
CA VAL A 3 10.65 -7.40 -7.28
C VAL A 3 10.93 -5.90 -7.09
N ALA A 4 10.06 -5.03 -7.63
CA ALA A 4 10.25 -3.59 -7.52
C ALA A 4 10.17 -3.09 -6.08
N ILE A 5 9.15 -3.54 -5.33
CA ILE A 5 9.00 -3.18 -3.92
C ILE A 5 10.16 -3.76 -3.09
N GLY A 6 10.55 -5.01 -3.36
CA GLY A 6 11.69 -5.63 -2.69
C GLY A 6 12.99 -4.87 -2.93
N PHE A 7 13.21 -4.38 -4.15
CA PHE A 7 14.37 -3.56 -4.45
C PHE A 7 14.41 -2.27 -3.62
N LEU A 8 13.26 -1.58 -3.50
CA LEU A 8 13.18 -0.39 -2.68
C LEU A 8 13.49 -0.71 -1.22
N HIS A 9 12.93 -1.78 -0.69
CA HIS A 9 13.16 -2.20 0.70
C HIS A 9 14.63 -2.52 0.95
N GLN A 10 15.30 -3.19 0.01
CA GLN A 10 16.73 -3.48 0.14
C GLN A 10 17.58 -2.21 0.19
N ASN A 11 17.07 -1.11 -0.33
CA ASN A 11 17.69 0.21 -0.27
C ASN A 11 17.13 1.06 0.87
N ASN A 12 16.42 0.45 1.82
CA ASN A 12 15.82 1.09 2.98
C ASN A 12 14.83 2.21 2.61
N ILE A 13 14.08 2.00 1.54
CA ILE A 13 13.06 2.93 1.07
C ILE A 13 11.71 2.24 1.17
N ILE A 14 10.72 2.90 1.79
CA ILE A 14 9.33 2.48 1.72
C ILE A 14 8.58 3.36 0.73
N TYR A 15 7.73 2.76 -0.12
CA TYR A 15 7.07 3.46 -1.20
C TYR A 15 5.84 4.24 -0.73
N ARG A 16 4.96 3.61 0.02
CA ARG A 16 3.80 4.18 0.73
C ARG A 16 2.65 4.67 -0.15
N ASP A 17 2.69 4.51 -1.45
CA ASP A 17 1.60 4.99 -2.33
C ASP A 17 1.30 4.01 -3.46
N LEU A 18 1.33 2.71 -3.17
CA LEU A 18 1.03 1.70 -4.18
C LEU A 18 -0.48 1.67 -4.44
N LYS A 19 -0.86 1.96 -5.68
CA LYS A 19 -2.24 1.99 -6.16
C LYS A 19 -2.22 1.88 -7.68
N PRO A 20 -3.37 1.54 -8.33
CA PRO A 20 -3.38 1.35 -9.78
C PRO A 20 -2.84 2.53 -10.58
N GLU A 21 -3.12 3.75 -10.15
CA GLU A 21 -2.69 4.97 -10.87
C GLU A 21 -1.17 5.12 -10.91
N ASN A 22 -0.45 4.51 -9.98
CA ASN A 22 1.01 4.59 -9.89
C ASN A 22 1.71 3.38 -10.50
N VAL A 23 0.96 2.48 -11.13
CA VAL A 23 1.49 1.29 -11.79
C VAL A 23 1.22 1.42 -13.29
N LEU A 24 2.29 1.56 -14.07
CA LEU A 24 2.18 1.73 -15.52
C LEU A 24 2.78 0.52 -16.23
N LEU A 25 2.33 0.29 -17.45
CA LEU A 25 2.92 -0.72 -18.33
C LEU A 25 3.76 0.00 -19.40
N ASP A 26 4.99 -0.49 -19.61
CA ASP A 26 5.81 0.04 -20.69
C ASP A 26 5.43 -0.63 -22.03
N SER A 27 6.12 -0.25 -23.12
CA SER A 27 5.83 -0.76 -24.46
C SER A 27 6.04 -2.26 -24.59
N GLU A 28 6.81 -2.87 -23.69
CA GLU A 28 7.07 -4.31 -23.69
C GLU A 28 6.15 -5.07 -22.72
N GLY A 29 5.22 -4.36 -22.07
CA GLY A 29 4.31 -4.97 -21.10
C GLY A 29 4.88 -5.14 -19.71
N HIS A 30 6.06 -4.57 -19.43
CA HIS A 30 6.64 -4.62 -18.10
C HIS A 30 6.06 -3.54 -17.20
N ILE A 31 5.96 -3.85 -15.91
CA ILE A 31 5.41 -2.95 -14.91
C ILE A 31 6.44 -1.90 -14.51
N ARG A 32 5.99 -0.64 -14.43
CA ARG A 32 6.78 0.49 -13.92
C ARG A 32 6.01 1.16 -12.81
N ILE A 33 6.66 1.35 -11.65
CA ILE A 33 6.09 2.09 -10.54
C ILE A 33 6.54 3.54 -10.65
N THR A 34 5.59 4.47 -10.50
CA THR A 34 5.85 5.90 -10.67
C THR A 34 5.47 6.66 -9.41
N ASP A 35 5.80 7.96 -9.35
CA ASP A 35 5.42 8.90 -8.29
C ASP A 35 5.95 8.49 -6.91
N PHE A 36 7.17 8.94 -6.61
CA PHE A 36 7.84 8.68 -5.34
C PHE A 36 7.63 9.81 -4.32
N GLY A 37 6.62 10.66 -4.52
CA GLY A 37 6.38 11.82 -3.65
C GLY A 37 6.11 11.48 -2.20
N LEU A 38 5.53 10.31 -1.91
CA LEU A 38 5.27 9.86 -0.55
C LEU A 38 6.29 8.85 -0.03
N SER A 39 7.33 8.53 -0.82
CA SER A 39 8.35 7.57 -0.40
C SER A 39 9.22 8.14 0.72
N LYS A 40 9.68 7.26 1.59
CA LYS A 40 10.57 7.62 2.69
C LYS A 40 11.84 6.78 2.64
N LYS A 41 12.99 7.46 2.70
CA LYS A 41 14.30 6.83 2.70
C LYS A 41 14.79 6.57 4.12
N GLY A 42 15.74 5.65 4.27
CA GLY A 42 16.39 5.38 5.55
C GLY A 42 15.58 4.54 6.50
N VAL A 43 14.55 3.82 6.02
CA VAL A 43 13.70 2.97 6.85
C VAL A 43 14.15 1.52 6.68
N LYS A 44 14.86 1.01 7.69
CA LYS A 44 15.26 -0.40 7.75
C LYS A 44 14.08 -1.26 8.17
N GLN A 45 14.19 -2.56 7.98
CA GLN A 45 13.09 -3.49 8.27
C GLN A 45 12.58 -3.39 9.71
N SER A 46 13.48 -3.14 10.66
CA SER A 46 13.12 -3.01 12.09
C SER A 46 12.69 -1.60 12.49
N ASP A 47 12.84 -0.61 11.60
CA ASP A 47 12.49 0.78 11.91
C ASP A 47 11.00 1.00 11.70
N LYS A 48 10.46 2.03 12.37
CA LYS A 48 9.08 2.47 12.18
C LYS A 48 9.03 3.95 11.89
N THR A 49 8.07 4.34 11.06
CA THR A 49 7.73 5.74 10.82
C THR A 49 6.26 5.96 11.16
N PHE A 50 5.90 7.19 11.48
CA PHE A 50 4.58 7.51 12.03
C PHE A 50 3.77 8.48 11.18
N SER A 51 4.25 8.84 10.01
CA SER A 51 3.53 9.75 9.11
C SER A 51 2.24 9.10 8.63
N PHE A 52 1.12 9.83 8.67
CA PHE A 52 -0.14 9.39 8.07
C PHE A 52 -0.15 9.86 6.61
N CYS A 53 0.07 8.93 5.69
CA CYS A 53 0.10 9.27 4.26
C CYS A 53 -0.32 8.06 3.44
N GLY A 54 -0.75 8.33 2.21
CA GLY A 54 -1.19 7.32 1.27
C GLY A 54 -2.65 7.52 0.87
N THR A 55 -3.12 6.67 -0.04
CA THR A 55 -4.49 6.71 -0.53
C THR A 55 -5.35 5.78 0.33
N PRO A 56 -6.50 6.25 0.87
CA PRO A 56 -7.25 5.52 1.90
C PRO A 56 -7.55 4.06 1.58
N GLU A 57 -7.92 3.76 0.33
CA GLU A 57 -8.31 2.41 -0.08
C GLU A 57 -7.17 1.39 0.09
N TYR A 58 -5.92 1.85 0.11
CA TYR A 58 -4.73 0.99 0.13
C TYR A 58 -3.90 1.12 1.40
N LEU A 59 -4.40 1.89 2.39
CA LEU A 59 -3.68 2.09 3.65
C LEU A 59 -3.67 0.83 4.51
N ALA A 60 -2.48 0.51 5.03
CA ALA A 60 -2.35 -0.57 6.01
C ALA A 60 -3.00 -0.17 7.35
N PRO A 61 -3.53 -1.15 8.12
CA PRO A 61 -4.15 -0.85 9.40
C PRO A 61 -3.24 -0.10 10.37
N GLU A 62 -1.95 -0.42 10.39
CA GLU A 62 -1.00 0.23 11.29
C GLU A 62 -0.80 1.71 10.95
N ILE A 63 -0.93 2.10 9.68
CA ILE A 63 -0.89 3.52 9.29
C ILE A 63 -2.12 4.23 9.83
N ILE A 64 -3.29 3.63 9.68
CA ILE A 64 -4.55 4.21 10.15
C ILE A 64 -4.55 4.34 11.67
N ARG A 65 -4.05 3.35 12.39
CA ARG A 65 -3.95 3.37 13.85
C ARG A 65 -2.91 4.35 14.38
N GLY A 66 -1.92 4.72 13.56
CA GLY A 66 -0.82 5.56 14.01
C GLY A 66 0.15 4.86 14.94
N THR A 67 0.20 3.54 14.91
CA THR A 67 1.09 2.75 15.78
C THR A 67 2.50 2.60 15.24
N GLY A 68 2.78 3.21 14.08
CA GLY A 68 4.05 3.08 13.40
C GLY A 68 4.01 2.03 12.29
N HIS A 69 4.67 2.32 11.18
CA HIS A 69 4.69 1.40 10.04
C HIS A 69 6.09 1.32 9.44
N SER A 70 6.35 0.27 8.68
CA SER A 70 7.60 0.04 7.99
C SER A 70 7.32 -0.66 6.65
N TRP A 71 8.18 -1.56 6.24
CA TRP A 71 8.08 -2.27 4.96
C TRP A 71 6.73 -2.98 4.76
N GLY A 72 6.16 -3.50 5.84
CA GLY A 72 4.89 -4.23 5.78
C GLY A 72 3.74 -3.41 5.21
N ALA A 73 3.77 -2.09 5.35
CA ALA A 73 2.74 -1.22 4.79
C ALA A 73 2.67 -1.33 3.27
N ASP A 74 3.82 -1.46 2.59
CA ASP A 74 3.86 -1.65 1.14
C ASP A 74 3.28 -3.00 0.74
N TRP A 75 3.56 -4.04 1.51
CA TRP A 75 3.02 -5.37 1.22
C TRP A 75 1.50 -5.43 1.43
N TRP A 76 0.98 -4.74 2.44
CA TRP A 76 -0.47 -4.60 2.59
C TRP A 76 -1.08 -3.94 1.35
N SER A 77 -0.50 -2.82 0.91
CA SER A 77 -1.02 -2.09 -0.25
C SER A 77 -0.95 -2.93 -1.52
N LEU A 78 0.09 -3.74 -1.70
CA LEU A 78 0.19 -4.69 -2.80
C LEU A 78 -0.93 -5.73 -2.73
N GLY A 79 -1.23 -6.23 -1.54
CA GLY A 79 -2.34 -7.17 -1.34
C GLY A 79 -3.69 -6.54 -1.68
N ALA A 80 -3.90 -5.29 -1.27
CA ALA A 80 -5.13 -4.57 -1.60
C ALA A 80 -5.27 -4.36 -3.11
N LEU A 81 -4.17 -4.04 -3.79
CA LEU A 81 -4.16 -3.90 -5.25
C LEU A 81 -4.47 -5.23 -5.94
N LEU A 82 -3.88 -6.32 -5.47
CA LEU A 82 -4.16 -7.66 -5.99
C LEU A 82 -5.63 -8.03 -5.80
N TYR A 83 -6.17 -7.75 -4.62
CA TYR A 83 -7.58 -7.98 -4.34
C TYR A 83 -8.47 -7.21 -5.33
N GLU A 84 -8.15 -5.96 -5.58
CA GLU A 84 -8.90 -5.15 -6.55
C GLU A 84 -8.84 -5.73 -7.96
N MET A 85 -7.67 -6.21 -8.39
CA MET A 85 -7.53 -6.82 -9.71
C MET A 85 -8.39 -8.08 -9.85
N LEU A 86 -8.58 -8.83 -8.78
CA LEU A 86 -9.36 -10.06 -8.80
C LEU A 86 -10.85 -9.84 -8.57
N CYS A 87 -11.22 -8.83 -7.79
CA CYS A 87 -12.61 -8.63 -7.34
C CYS A 87 -13.25 -7.35 -7.88
N GLY A 88 -12.50 -6.50 -8.57
CA GLY A 88 -13.02 -5.28 -9.19
C GLY A 88 -12.99 -4.04 -8.30
N ARG A 89 -12.69 -4.19 -7.02
CA ARG A 89 -12.57 -3.07 -6.08
C ARG A 89 -11.69 -3.46 -4.89
N PRO A 90 -11.10 -2.48 -4.16
CA PRO A 90 -10.28 -2.77 -2.99
C PRO A 90 -11.07 -3.47 -1.88
N PRO A 91 -10.40 -4.18 -0.96
CA PRO A 91 -11.08 -4.75 0.20
C PRO A 91 -11.65 -3.64 1.07
N HIS A 92 -12.80 -3.92 1.72
CA HIS A 92 -13.51 -2.96 2.58
C HIS A 92 -13.95 -1.67 1.89
N TYR A 93 -13.96 -1.63 0.55
CA TYR A 93 -14.36 -0.43 -0.19
C TYR A 93 -15.71 0.09 0.28
N SER A 94 -15.79 1.40 0.53
CA SER A 94 -17.02 2.10 0.87
C SER A 94 -16.93 3.53 0.35
N LYS A 95 -18.07 4.10 -0.04
CA LYS A 95 -18.15 5.52 -0.41
C LYS A 95 -17.98 6.40 0.83
N ASP A 96 -18.31 5.89 2.01
CA ASP A 96 -18.05 6.57 3.28
C ASP A 96 -16.61 6.29 3.68
N ARG A 97 -15.76 7.30 3.55
CA ARG A 97 -14.33 7.20 3.82
C ARG A 97 -14.04 6.78 5.27
N GLN A 98 -14.77 7.36 6.23
CA GLN A 98 -14.55 7.04 7.64
C GLN A 98 -14.94 5.61 7.95
N GLN A 99 -16.05 5.13 7.38
CA GLN A 99 -16.47 3.75 7.56
C GLN A 99 -15.47 2.79 6.95
N MET A 100 -14.93 3.12 5.76
CA MET A 100 -13.92 2.30 5.11
C MET A 100 -12.67 2.16 5.97
N LEU A 101 -12.14 3.28 6.51
CA LEU A 101 -10.96 3.25 7.36
C LEU A 101 -11.20 2.42 8.62
N LYS A 102 -12.38 2.55 9.22
CA LYS A 102 -12.76 1.75 10.38
C LYS A 102 -12.79 0.26 10.05
N ASP A 103 -13.38 -0.10 8.91
CA ASP A 103 -13.49 -1.49 8.50
C ASP A 103 -12.13 -2.11 8.20
N ILE A 104 -11.21 -1.35 7.61
CA ILE A 104 -9.84 -1.83 7.35
C ILE A 104 -9.16 -2.24 8.67
N VAL A 105 -9.36 -1.45 9.72
CA VAL A 105 -8.74 -1.71 11.03
C VAL A 105 -9.43 -2.85 11.77
N GLU A 106 -10.76 -2.93 11.71
CA GLU A 106 -11.54 -3.78 12.62
C GLU A 106 -12.04 -5.08 11.99
N LYS A 107 -12.21 -5.14 10.69
CA LYS A 107 -12.84 -6.29 10.02
C LYS A 107 -11.82 -7.14 9.27
N PRO A 108 -12.02 -8.46 9.20
CA PRO A 108 -11.20 -9.30 8.32
C PRO A 108 -11.46 -8.95 6.86
N ILE A 109 -10.49 -9.30 6.00
CA ILE A 109 -10.64 -9.09 4.55
C ILE A 109 -11.75 -10.00 4.04
N PRO A 110 -12.75 -9.44 3.30
CA PRO A 110 -13.81 -10.27 2.73
C PRO A 110 -13.22 -11.22 1.67
N MET A 111 -13.43 -12.50 1.85
CA MET A 111 -12.98 -13.52 0.90
C MET A 111 -14.15 -13.93 0.01
N LYS A 112 -13.87 -14.03 -1.27
CA LYS A 112 -14.87 -14.49 -2.26
C LYS A 112 -14.44 -15.82 -2.87
#